data_44e9f23017215f534939cfd5ee6ecc1b
#
_entry.id   44e9f23017215f534939cfd5ee6ecc1b
#
_cell.length_a   1.000
_cell.length_b   1.000
_cell.length_c   1.000
_cell.angle_alpha   90.00
_cell.angle_beta   90.00
_cell.angle_gamma   90.00
#
_symmetry.space_group_name_H-M   'P 1'
#
loop_
_entity.id
_entity.type
_entity.pdbx_description
1 polymer ?
#
loop_
_entity_poly.entity_id
_entity_poly.type
_entity_poly.pdbx_seq_one_letter_code
_entity_poly.pdbx_strand_id
1 'polypeptide(L)'
;MTKKTMLLGVFCAVAFVAFAEREYIWPEGKMPDAQDHQIAAMTNEKEKGKFPYLDWCPAPEKPNGCCMILISGGGYFNCCDVGLVEIWKRKFTEIGFQCVNFVYRTPRPYNLPIHQSAWEDGQRAVRMVRSEAAKRGYDVEKIGTMSMSAGSHLATLLATSALTPAYAKIDELDDVPCHINWAITGAIAYSVTDGIGTPNTRNGQAIDAKLDTVFKFDEKTAPMCMFHGSADLYSPMASTLVYRELRKRKIPAELHLFADRNHGFWGQDGKGDKATAYDNWFDRAHEFLAQMGFLGPLPPEEDLMKRFAKDFHDPAKYVKEELWPKGKIPDFQEKQNIPYLEWYIPSNLTTKAIQIIYSGGGYGGNTPDGFEVAPARRFLNEKGMAVVTMKYRTPRPAAPLAKHTTAWQDLQRCIRIVRSKAAEKGLDPNRIGIMGSSAGGHLTLMGVTSSRSRSYWDIDAIDKVPCNVQWGVGIYPAYALTDGDDMHNKTGGNDDSARLVPEFTFDPDTCPMVFIHGDADGWAAMNSVKTWEQMRRMGVTSDLHTLCKRNHCFQRKASPGTGSYTWLGRIWEFMNHKGFNR
;
A
#
# COMPACT_ATOMS: atom_id res chain seq x y z
N MET A 1 4.67 42.79 66.26
CA MET A 1 5.19 41.55 65.66
C MET A 1 4.03 40.59 65.35
N THR A 2 3.51 40.61 64.14
CA THR A 2 2.32 39.87 63.75
C THR A 2 2.75 38.79 62.79
N LYS A 3 2.59 37.53 63.19
CA LYS A 3 2.86 36.34 62.37
C LYS A 3 1.73 36.20 61.34
N LYS A 4 2.08 36.27 60.06
CA LYS A 4 1.19 35.86 58.94
C LYS A 4 1.35 34.35 58.76
N THR A 5 0.29 33.61 59.00
CA THR A 5 0.16 32.19 58.69
C THR A 5 -0.25 32.08 57.23
N MET A 6 0.61 31.48 56.42
CA MET A 6 0.38 31.17 54.99
C MET A 6 -0.29 29.82 54.90
N LEU A 7 -1.56 29.78 54.51
CA LEU A 7 -2.28 28.53 54.26
C LEU A 7 -1.92 28.04 52.85
N LEU A 8 -1.18 26.92 52.77
CA LEU A 8 -0.89 26.23 51.52
C LEU A 8 -2.10 25.33 51.20
N GLY A 9 -2.91 25.75 50.23
CA GLY A 9 -3.95 24.88 49.66
C GLY A 9 -3.33 23.81 48.76
N VAL A 10 -3.35 22.58 49.21
CA VAL A 10 -3.02 21.41 48.40
C VAL A 10 -4.23 21.13 47.49
N PHE A 11 -4.15 21.50 46.22
CA PHE A 11 -5.07 21.02 45.20
C PHE A 11 -4.69 19.56 44.91
N CYS A 12 -5.41 18.60 45.47
CA CYS A 12 -5.42 17.21 44.97
C CYS A 12 -6.13 17.20 43.62
N ALA A 13 -5.37 17.16 42.54
CA ALA A 13 -5.90 16.78 41.24
C ALA A 13 -6.30 15.31 41.32
N VAL A 14 -7.55 15.00 41.53
CA VAL A 14 -8.11 13.69 41.35
C VAL A 14 -8.12 13.43 39.85
N ALA A 15 -7.14 12.68 39.36
CA ALA A 15 -7.20 12.13 38.01
C ALA A 15 -8.40 11.18 37.94
N PHE A 16 -9.51 11.64 37.36
CA PHE A 16 -10.59 10.77 36.94
C PHE A 16 -10.02 9.82 35.90
N VAL A 17 -9.72 8.59 36.29
CA VAL A 17 -9.58 7.49 35.35
C VAL A 17 -10.96 7.25 34.78
N ALA A 18 -11.24 7.80 33.62
CA ALA A 18 -12.47 7.53 32.91
C ALA A 18 -12.44 6.06 32.53
N PHE A 19 -13.26 5.25 33.19
CA PHE A 19 -13.48 3.86 32.82
C PHE A 19 -14.15 3.83 31.45
N ALA A 20 -13.75 2.88 30.59
CA ALA A 20 -14.45 2.61 29.33
C ALA A 20 -15.92 2.29 29.65
N GLU A 21 -16.85 2.97 28.97
CA GLU A 21 -18.28 2.68 29.11
C GLU A 21 -18.62 1.47 28.25
N ARG A 22 -19.08 0.38 28.88
CA ARG A 22 -19.45 -0.84 28.16
C ARG A 22 -20.94 -0.88 27.87
N GLU A 23 -21.29 -1.17 26.61
CA GLU A 23 -22.66 -1.36 26.16
C GLU A 23 -22.80 -2.72 25.45
N TYR A 24 -23.72 -3.57 25.94
CA TYR A 24 -24.04 -4.82 25.27
C TYR A 24 -24.94 -4.58 24.07
N ILE A 25 -24.65 -5.25 22.95
CA ILE A 25 -25.30 -4.93 21.67
C ILE A 25 -26.65 -5.60 21.45
N TRP A 26 -26.95 -6.69 22.18
CA TRP A 26 -28.21 -7.40 22.06
C TRP A 26 -29.09 -7.25 23.30
N PRO A 27 -30.42 -7.06 23.15
CA PRO A 27 -31.33 -7.18 24.26
C PRO A 27 -31.29 -8.60 24.82
N GLU A 28 -31.53 -8.73 26.10
CA GLU A 28 -31.53 -10.01 26.82
C GLU A 28 -32.44 -11.05 26.12
N GLY A 29 -31.89 -12.22 25.84
CA GLY A 29 -32.60 -13.34 25.19
C GLY A 29 -32.95 -13.16 23.71
N LYS A 30 -32.46 -12.06 23.04
CA LYS A 30 -32.79 -11.75 21.63
C LYS A 30 -31.59 -11.85 20.69
N MET A 31 -30.48 -12.42 21.14
CA MET A 31 -29.30 -12.61 20.32
C MET A 31 -29.58 -13.65 19.21
N PRO A 32 -29.47 -13.30 17.92
CA PRO A 32 -29.79 -14.22 16.83
C PRO A 32 -28.76 -15.35 16.76
N ASP A 33 -29.20 -16.53 16.29
CA ASP A 33 -28.35 -17.71 16.05
C ASP A 33 -27.38 -18.05 17.20
N ALA A 34 -27.75 -17.70 18.44
CA ALA A 34 -26.95 -17.98 19.61
C ALA A 34 -26.86 -19.49 19.89
N GLN A 35 -25.66 -20.01 20.00
CA GLN A 35 -25.41 -21.44 20.23
C GLN A 35 -24.91 -21.71 21.68
N ASP A 36 -25.27 -22.86 22.27
CA ASP A 36 -24.96 -23.21 23.65
C ASP A 36 -23.46 -23.06 23.99
N HIS A 37 -22.56 -23.46 23.10
CA HIS A 37 -21.12 -23.34 23.33
C HIS A 37 -20.65 -21.88 23.32
N GLN A 38 -21.29 -20.98 22.55
CA GLN A 38 -21.02 -19.57 22.58
C GLN A 38 -21.54 -18.96 23.89
N ILE A 39 -22.75 -19.31 24.29
CA ILE A 39 -23.34 -18.86 25.56
C ILE A 39 -22.49 -19.36 26.74
N ALA A 40 -22.04 -20.60 26.73
CA ALA A 40 -21.17 -21.15 27.77
C ALA A 40 -19.83 -20.41 27.84
N ALA A 41 -19.25 -20.05 26.71
CA ALA A 41 -18.01 -19.23 26.65
C ALA A 41 -18.23 -17.84 27.25
N MET A 42 -19.42 -17.26 27.09
CA MET A 42 -19.78 -15.94 27.64
C MET A 42 -19.94 -15.94 29.15
N THR A 43 -20.39 -17.07 29.75
CA THR A 43 -20.67 -17.19 31.18
C THR A 43 -19.45 -17.64 32.00
N ASN A 44 -18.41 -18.12 31.38
CA ASN A 44 -17.19 -18.52 32.04
C ASN A 44 -16.45 -17.29 32.62
N GLU A 45 -16.23 -17.31 33.96
CA GLU A 45 -15.58 -16.20 34.67
C GLU A 45 -14.14 -15.88 34.15
N LYS A 46 -13.42 -16.89 33.64
CA LYS A 46 -12.10 -16.70 33.02
C LYS A 46 -12.16 -16.00 31.66
N GLU A 47 -13.36 -15.90 31.11
CA GLU A 47 -13.65 -15.35 29.81
C GLU A 47 -14.63 -14.16 29.88
N LYS A 48 -14.75 -13.54 31.06
CA LYS A 48 -15.48 -12.27 31.26
C LYS A 48 -15.00 -11.26 30.22
N GLY A 49 -15.78 -11.05 29.18
CA GLY A 49 -15.43 -10.16 28.08
C GLY A 49 -15.75 -10.69 26.69
N LYS A 50 -16.26 -11.90 26.54
CA LYS A 50 -16.63 -12.49 25.24
C LYS A 50 -18.11 -12.37 24.87
N PHE A 51 -18.86 -11.51 25.53
CA PHE A 51 -20.16 -11.07 25.04
C PHE A 51 -19.98 -10.10 23.89
N PRO A 52 -20.89 -10.05 22.90
CA PRO A 52 -20.84 -8.97 21.93
C PRO A 52 -21.16 -7.65 22.62
N TYR A 53 -20.17 -6.75 22.66
CA TYR A 53 -20.29 -5.45 23.31
C TYR A 53 -19.42 -4.40 22.64
N LEU A 54 -19.73 -3.15 22.93
CA LEU A 54 -18.93 -1.96 22.62
C LEU A 54 -18.29 -1.44 23.91
N ASP A 55 -16.97 -1.31 23.93
CA ASP A 55 -16.23 -0.57 24.95
C ASP A 55 -15.87 0.82 24.40
N TRP A 56 -16.60 1.82 24.84
CA TRP A 56 -16.36 3.21 24.43
C TRP A 56 -15.11 3.76 25.09
N CYS A 57 -14.20 4.24 24.27
CA CYS A 57 -12.99 4.91 24.75
C CYS A 57 -13.32 6.33 25.25
N PRO A 58 -12.55 6.88 26.18
CA PRO A 58 -12.67 8.28 26.55
C PRO A 58 -12.65 9.19 25.33
N ALA A 59 -13.44 10.28 25.38
CA ALA A 59 -13.47 11.24 24.29
C ALA A 59 -12.09 11.85 24.06
N PRO A 60 -11.69 12.09 22.79
CA PRO A 60 -10.41 12.73 22.49
C PRO A 60 -10.38 14.17 22.97
N GLU A 61 -9.20 14.68 23.37
CA GLU A 61 -9.04 16.08 23.80
C GLU A 61 -9.44 17.10 22.72
N LYS A 62 -9.16 16.76 21.46
CA LYS A 62 -9.46 17.59 20.29
C LYS A 62 -10.25 16.78 19.27
N PRO A 63 -11.58 16.67 19.40
CA PRO A 63 -12.39 15.89 18.49
C PRO A 63 -12.30 16.40 17.04
N ASN A 64 -12.13 15.47 16.09
CA ASN A 64 -12.14 15.77 14.65
C ASN A 64 -13.47 15.41 13.97
N GLY A 65 -14.45 14.96 14.77
CA GLY A 65 -15.77 14.54 14.30
C GLY A 65 -15.83 13.14 13.69
N CYS A 66 -14.75 12.36 13.74
CA CYS A 66 -14.72 10.98 13.24
C CYS A 66 -14.88 9.95 14.35
N CYS A 67 -15.50 8.81 14.03
CA CYS A 67 -15.56 7.64 14.91
C CYS A 67 -14.84 6.45 14.27
N MET A 68 -14.04 5.73 15.07
CA MET A 68 -13.30 4.54 14.67
C MET A 68 -13.74 3.32 15.47
N ILE A 69 -14.33 2.34 14.79
CA ILE A 69 -14.67 1.04 15.37
C ILE A 69 -13.43 0.14 15.24
N LEU A 70 -12.89 -0.30 16.36
CA LEU A 70 -11.72 -1.15 16.43
C LEU A 70 -12.15 -2.61 16.49
N ILE A 71 -11.71 -3.44 15.53
CA ILE A 71 -12.14 -4.84 15.38
C ILE A 71 -10.91 -5.75 15.37
N SER A 72 -10.67 -6.44 16.47
CA SER A 72 -9.52 -7.35 16.59
C SER A 72 -9.70 -8.63 15.76
N GLY A 73 -8.58 -9.33 15.51
CA GLY A 73 -8.57 -10.66 14.90
C GLY A 73 -8.86 -11.79 15.88
N GLY A 74 -8.34 -12.98 15.57
CA GLY A 74 -8.46 -14.19 16.42
C GLY A 74 -9.11 -15.37 15.75
N GLY A 75 -9.21 -15.37 14.41
CA GLY A 75 -9.74 -16.48 13.62
C GLY A 75 -11.20 -16.81 13.89
N TYR A 76 -11.95 -15.90 14.48
CA TYR A 76 -13.29 -16.13 15.04
C TYR A 76 -13.35 -17.15 16.18
N PHE A 77 -12.20 -17.62 16.68
CA PHE A 77 -12.14 -18.46 17.88
C PHE A 77 -12.13 -17.65 19.17
N ASN A 78 -11.53 -16.48 19.10
CA ASN A 78 -11.49 -15.49 20.17
C ASN A 78 -11.37 -14.08 19.55
N CYS A 79 -11.64 -13.06 20.34
CA CYS A 79 -11.23 -11.68 20.05
C CYS A 79 -9.87 -11.51 20.71
N CYS A 80 -8.79 -11.71 19.94
CA CYS A 80 -7.46 -11.56 20.49
C CYS A 80 -6.94 -10.15 20.37
N ASP A 81 -6.00 -9.90 21.25
CA ASP A 81 -5.05 -8.83 21.15
C ASP A 81 -5.48 -7.49 21.72
N VAL A 82 -5.66 -7.50 23.03
CA VAL A 82 -5.81 -6.28 23.82
C VAL A 82 -4.65 -5.29 23.51
N GLY A 83 -3.43 -5.80 23.32
CA GLY A 83 -2.25 -4.97 23.05
C GLY A 83 -2.33 -4.19 21.74
N LEU A 84 -2.78 -4.84 20.66
CA LEU A 84 -2.90 -4.23 19.34
C LEU A 84 -4.01 -3.18 19.31
N VAL A 85 -5.15 -3.49 19.89
CA VAL A 85 -6.29 -2.56 20.00
C VAL A 85 -5.90 -1.32 20.81
N GLU A 86 -5.12 -1.45 21.87
CA GLU A 86 -4.64 -0.32 22.66
C GLU A 86 -3.68 0.60 21.87
N ILE A 87 -2.84 0.02 20.97
CA ILE A 87 -2.02 0.82 20.07
C ILE A 87 -2.89 1.62 19.10
N TRP A 88 -3.89 1.00 18.49
CA TRP A 88 -4.80 1.68 17.56
C TRP A 88 -5.62 2.77 18.27
N LYS A 89 -6.20 2.43 19.40
CA LYS A 89 -6.94 3.36 20.25
C LYS A 89 -6.12 4.63 20.53
N ARG A 90 -4.88 4.46 21.03
CA ARG A 90 -3.99 5.57 21.31
C ARG A 90 -3.74 6.43 20.07
N LYS A 91 -3.30 5.82 18.96
CA LYS A 91 -2.96 6.53 17.73
C LYS A 91 -4.14 7.29 17.13
N PHE A 92 -5.33 6.71 17.09
CA PHE A 92 -6.52 7.38 16.54
C PHE A 92 -7.08 8.43 17.51
N THR A 93 -7.06 8.19 18.81
CA THR A 93 -7.48 9.21 19.81
C THR A 93 -6.56 10.41 19.78
N GLU A 94 -5.23 10.24 19.65
CA GLU A 94 -4.25 11.31 19.53
C GLU A 94 -4.53 12.27 18.34
N ILE A 95 -5.09 11.77 17.26
CA ILE A 95 -5.49 12.57 16.09
C ILE A 95 -6.98 12.97 16.09
N GLY A 96 -7.67 12.76 17.21
CA GLY A 96 -9.00 13.33 17.48
C GLY A 96 -10.19 12.43 17.16
N PHE A 97 -10.00 11.13 16.93
CA PHE A 97 -11.11 10.18 16.73
C PHE A 97 -11.78 9.78 18.03
N GLN A 98 -13.11 9.73 18.04
CA GLN A 98 -13.82 8.92 19.02
C GLN A 98 -13.57 7.44 18.68
N CYS A 99 -12.96 6.69 19.59
CA CYS A 99 -12.71 5.27 19.39
C CYS A 99 -13.72 4.42 20.17
N VAL A 100 -14.09 3.28 19.63
CA VAL A 100 -14.89 2.26 20.28
C VAL A 100 -14.32 0.87 19.94
N ASN A 101 -14.01 0.07 20.97
CA ASN A 101 -13.59 -1.30 20.80
C ASN A 101 -14.81 -2.20 20.67
N PHE A 102 -14.92 -2.88 19.54
CA PHE A 102 -16.00 -3.82 19.29
C PHE A 102 -15.53 -5.26 19.52
N VAL A 103 -16.15 -5.93 20.48
CA VAL A 103 -15.92 -7.32 20.83
C VAL A 103 -17.11 -8.16 20.37
N TYR A 104 -16.92 -8.91 19.29
CA TYR A 104 -17.94 -9.78 18.70
C TYR A 104 -17.96 -11.17 19.34
N ARG A 105 -19.06 -11.92 19.14
CA ARG A 105 -19.21 -13.28 19.67
C ARG A 105 -18.11 -14.23 19.19
N THR A 106 -17.55 -14.94 20.14
CA THR A 106 -16.62 -16.04 19.94
C THR A 106 -16.92 -17.16 20.92
N PRO A 107 -16.55 -18.42 20.64
CA PRO A 107 -15.96 -18.93 19.41
C PRO A 107 -16.95 -18.92 18.23
N ARG A 108 -16.42 -19.15 17.01
CA ARG A 108 -17.23 -19.23 15.78
C ARG A 108 -18.35 -20.26 15.89
N PRO A 109 -19.49 -20.09 15.19
CA PRO A 109 -20.61 -20.98 15.25
C PRO A 109 -20.30 -22.37 14.64
N TYR A 110 -21.01 -23.40 15.07
CA TYR A 110 -21.07 -24.69 14.38
C TYR A 110 -22.22 -24.70 13.37
N ASN A 111 -22.08 -25.42 12.26
CA ASN A 111 -23.13 -25.57 11.23
C ASN A 111 -23.64 -24.28 10.57
N LEU A 112 -22.93 -23.18 10.73
CA LEU A 112 -23.13 -21.91 10.04
C LEU A 112 -21.80 -21.45 9.47
N PRO A 113 -21.80 -20.48 8.51
CA PRO A 113 -20.56 -19.85 8.06
C PRO A 113 -19.77 -19.31 9.25
N ILE A 114 -18.45 -19.47 9.21
CA ILE A 114 -17.56 -19.12 10.34
C ILE A 114 -17.70 -17.67 10.83
N HIS A 115 -18.15 -16.78 9.96
CA HIS A 115 -18.33 -15.35 10.21
C HIS A 115 -19.74 -14.98 10.65
N GLN A 116 -20.73 -15.90 10.58
CA GLN A 116 -22.15 -15.55 10.70
C GLN A 116 -22.45 -14.77 11.98
N SER A 117 -22.16 -15.34 13.14
CA SER A 117 -22.44 -14.70 14.42
C SER A 117 -21.71 -13.34 14.57
N ALA A 118 -20.46 -13.27 14.13
CA ALA A 118 -19.70 -12.02 14.17
C ALA A 118 -20.27 -10.98 13.20
N TRP A 119 -20.83 -11.38 12.05
CA TRP A 119 -21.46 -10.49 11.10
C TRP A 119 -22.77 -9.90 11.61
N GLU A 120 -23.61 -10.72 12.26
CA GLU A 120 -24.80 -10.27 12.98
C GLU A 120 -24.45 -9.21 14.02
N ASP A 121 -23.47 -9.53 14.88
CA ASP A 121 -22.98 -8.62 15.90
C ASP A 121 -22.41 -7.33 15.29
N GLY A 122 -21.68 -7.45 14.18
CA GLY A 122 -21.07 -6.32 13.49
C GLY A 122 -22.10 -5.35 12.91
N GLN A 123 -23.14 -5.85 12.24
CA GLN A 123 -24.22 -5.00 11.74
C GLN A 123 -24.95 -4.30 12.90
N ARG A 124 -25.24 -5.01 13.97
CA ARG A 124 -25.88 -4.43 15.17
C ARG A 124 -24.98 -3.37 15.83
N ALA A 125 -23.68 -3.66 15.98
CA ALA A 125 -22.70 -2.73 16.52
C ALA A 125 -22.61 -1.43 15.71
N VAL A 126 -22.58 -1.51 14.39
CA VAL A 126 -22.58 -0.31 13.53
C VAL A 126 -23.85 0.51 13.71
N ARG A 127 -25.03 -0.13 13.81
CA ARG A 127 -26.30 0.57 14.11
C ARG A 127 -26.24 1.33 15.42
N MET A 128 -25.74 0.70 16.50
CA MET A 128 -25.55 1.34 17.80
C MET A 128 -24.59 2.54 17.69
N VAL A 129 -23.44 2.34 17.05
CA VAL A 129 -22.47 3.44 16.85
C VAL A 129 -23.12 4.59 16.09
N ARG A 130 -23.88 4.33 15.04
CA ARG A 130 -24.58 5.39 14.27
C ARG A 130 -25.64 6.09 15.10
N SER A 131 -26.39 5.39 15.96
CA SER A 131 -27.42 5.98 16.82
C SER A 131 -26.85 6.87 17.94
N GLU A 132 -25.62 6.59 18.40
CA GLU A 132 -24.94 7.34 19.46
C GLU A 132 -24.18 8.60 18.94
N ALA A 133 -24.13 8.81 17.61
CA ALA A 133 -23.30 9.85 16.99
C ALA A 133 -23.57 11.26 17.56
N ALA A 134 -24.82 11.68 17.62
CA ALA A 134 -25.19 12.99 18.14
C ALA A 134 -24.85 13.16 19.63
N LYS A 135 -25.09 12.14 20.44
CA LYS A 135 -24.82 12.11 21.88
C LYS A 135 -23.32 12.20 22.17
N ARG A 136 -22.49 11.52 21.36
CA ARG A 136 -21.04 11.43 21.55
C ARG A 136 -20.23 12.44 20.74
N GLY A 137 -20.90 13.29 19.94
CA GLY A 137 -20.28 14.42 19.27
C GLY A 137 -19.43 14.09 18.03
N TYR A 138 -19.74 13.01 17.32
CA TYR A 138 -19.14 12.71 16.01
C TYR A 138 -20.19 12.70 14.89
N ASP A 139 -19.70 12.82 13.66
CA ASP A 139 -20.52 12.85 12.46
C ASP A 139 -20.92 11.42 12.04
N VAL A 140 -22.21 11.19 11.85
CA VAL A 140 -22.76 9.89 11.40
C VAL A 140 -22.22 9.48 10.03
N GLU A 141 -21.78 10.43 9.21
CA GLU A 141 -21.14 10.19 7.91
C GLU A 141 -19.60 10.10 7.99
N LYS A 142 -19.07 10.00 9.23
CA LYS A 142 -17.63 9.84 9.49
C LYS A 142 -17.35 8.69 10.47
N ILE A 143 -17.92 7.53 10.18
CA ILE A 143 -17.75 6.30 10.95
C ILE A 143 -17.02 5.26 10.10
N GLY A 144 -15.93 4.74 10.60
CA GLY A 144 -15.19 3.68 9.90
C GLY A 144 -14.59 2.65 10.84
N THR A 145 -13.88 1.69 10.26
CA THR A 145 -13.28 0.59 11.00
C THR A 145 -11.76 0.56 10.86
N MET A 146 -11.08 0.14 11.93
CA MET A 146 -9.69 -0.35 11.91
C MET A 146 -9.68 -1.80 12.38
N SER A 147 -9.06 -2.69 11.62
CA SER A 147 -9.22 -4.13 11.83
C SER A 147 -8.00 -4.96 11.43
N MET A 148 -7.96 -6.22 11.89
CA MET A 148 -6.92 -7.18 11.52
C MET A 148 -7.48 -8.60 11.37
N SER A 149 -6.91 -9.40 10.44
CA SER A 149 -7.15 -10.86 10.33
C SER A 149 -8.64 -11.21 10.13
N ALA A 150 -9.21 -12.03 10.99
CA ALA A 150 -10.65 -12.33 11.00
C ALA A 150 -11.50 -11.07 11.24
N GLY A 151 -11.02 -10.12 12.05
CA GLY A 151 -11.63 -8.80 12.17
C GLY A 151 -11.64 -8.01 10.87
N SER A 152 -10.58 -8.14 10.05
CA SER A 152 -10.55 -7.54 8.70
C SER A 152 -11.49 -8.21 7.72
N HIS A 153 -11.72 -9.52 7.85
CA HIS A 153 -12.78 -10.20 7.11
C HIS A 153 -14.15 -9.61 7.47
N LEU A 154 -14.44 -9.48 8.77
CA LEU A 154 -15.67 -8.85 9.26
C LEU A 154 -15.80 -7.39 8.80
N ALA A 155 -14.75 -6.58 8.92
CA ALA A 155 -14.75 -5.20 8.45
C ALA A 155 -14.98 -5.10 6.94
N THR A 156 -14.46 -6.06 6.15
CA THR A 156 -14.72 -6.14 4.70
C THR A 156 -16.18 -6.47 4.42
N LEU A 157 -16.81 -7.37 5.19
CA LEU A 157 -18.26 -7.63 5.09
C LEU A 157 -19.08 -6.36 5.39
N LEU A 158 -18.76 -5.65 6.46
CA LEU A 158 -19.41 -4.39 6.85
C LEU A 158 -19.21 -3.29 5.79
N ALA A 159 -18.06 -3.28 5.14
CA ALA A 159 -17.74 -2.31 4.10
C ALA A 159 -18.40 -2.61 2.74
N THR A 160 -18.66 -3.88 2.42
CA THR A 160 -19.05 -4.30 1.05
C THR A 160 -20.45 -4.88 0.94
N SER A 161 -21.09 -5.22 2.06
CA SER A 161 -22.35 -6.00 2.09
C SER A 161 -23.34 -5.45 3.11
N ALA A 162 -23.35 -4.13 3.31
CA ALA A 162 -24.19 -3.47 4.31
C ALA A 162 -25.70 -3.59 4.02
N LEU A 163 -26.08 -3.77 2.76
CA LEU A 163 -27.49 -3.93 2.35
C LEU A 163 -27.97 -5.40 2.41
N THR A 164 -27.08 -6.33 2.71
CA THR A 164 -27.44 -7.75 2.93
C THR A 164 -27.65 -7.97 4.42
N PRO A 165 -28.91 -8.20 4.89
CA PRO A 165 -29.17 -8.43 6.31
C PRO A 165 -28.48 -9.70 6.80
N ALA A 166 -27.71 -9.60 7.89
CA ALA A 166 -27.11 -10.76 8.55
C ALA A 166 -28.11 -11.49 9.45
N TYR A 167 -29.16 -10.80 9.91
CA TYR A 167 -30.20 -11.31 10.80
C TYR A 167 -31.54 -10.63 10.53
N ALA A 168 -32.63 -11.22 11.04
CA ALA A 168 -33.98 -10.63 10.98
C ALA A 168 -34.13 -9.48 11.98
N LYS A 169 -34.92 -8.46 11.65
CA LYS A 169 -35.20 -7.31 12.52
C LYS A 169 -35.72 -7.76 13.90
N ILE A 170 -35.14 -7.19 14.96
CA ILE A 170 -35.45 -7.50 16.37
C ILE A 170 -36.17 -6.32 17.05
N ASP A 171 -35.73 -5.09 16.80
CA ASP A 171 -36.27 -3.89 17.40
C ASP A 171 -36.06 -2.64 16.51
N GLU A 172 -36.37 -1.44 17.03
CA GLU A 172 -36.27 -0.18 16.29
C GLU A 172 -34.82 0.20 15.93
N LEU A 173 -33.82 -0.27 16.68
CA LEU A 173 -32.41 -0.02 16.32
C LEU A 173 -32.04 -0.61 14.96
N ASP A 174 -32.73 -1.67 14.54
CA ASP A 174 -32.50 -2.33 13.26
C ASP A 174 -33.01 -1.53 12.05
N ASP A 175 -33.74 -0.45 12.28
CA ASP A 175 -34.09 0.54 11.23
C ASP A 175 -32.94 1.51 10.94
N VAL A 176 -31.95 1.61 11.84
CA VAL A 176 -30.75 2.43 11.63
C VAL A 176 -29.87 1.75 10.57
N PRO A 177 -29.37 2.46 9.54
CA PRO A 177 -28.47 1.89 8.56
C PRO A 177 -27.21 1.30 9.21
N CYS A 178 -26.68 0.20 8.67
CA CYS A 178 -25.47 -0.46 9.19
C CYS A 178 -24.24 -0.33 8.29
N HIS A 179 -24.23 0.63 7.35
CA HIS A 179 -23.06 0.91 6.52
C HIS A 179 -22.03 1.76 7.28
N ILE A 180 -20.76 1.56 6.92
CA ILE A 180 -19.63 2.36 7.37
C ILE A 180 -19.12 3.25 6.23
N ASN A 181 -18.36 4.30 6.55
CA ASN A 181 -17.91 5.29 5.57
C ASN A 181 -16.50 5.01 5.03
N TRP A 182 -15.71 4.20 5.75
CA TRP A 182 -14.42 3.65 5.31
C TRP A 182 -14.06 2.40 6.08
N ALA A 183 -13.15 1.60 5.51
CA ALA A 183 -12.51 0.51 6.24
C ALA A 183 -10.99 0.55 6.10
N ILE A 184 -10.28 0.42 7.21
CA ILE A 184 -8.84 0.18 7.25
C ILE A 184 -8.65 -1.26 7.69
N THR A 185 -8.02 -2.09 6.84
CA THR A 185 -7.92 -3.52 7.07
C THR A 185 -6.47 -3.99 7.03
N GLY A 186 -6.10 -4.85 7.96
CA GLY A 186 -4.80 -5.51 8.00
C GLY A 186 -4.91 -7.01 7.83
N ALA A 187 -4.14 -7.57 6.88
CA ALA A 187 -4.02 -9.01 6.68
C ALA A 187 -5.39 -9.73 6.62
N ILE A 188 -6.25 -9.36 5.66
CA ILE A 188 -7.60 -9.93 5.52
C ILE A 188 -7.51 -11.44 5.42
N ALA A 189 -8.10 -12.17 6.40
CA ALA A 189 -8.17 -13.62 6.40
C ALA A 189 -9.49 -14.11 5.77
N TYR A 190 -9.57 -15.39 5.43
CA TYR A 190 -10.81 -16.09 5.01
C TYR A 190 -11.57 -15.52 3.80
N SER A 191 -10.98 -14.59 3.06
CA SER A 191 -11.68 -13.87 1.98
C SER A 191 -11.52 -14.50 0.60
N VAL A 192 -10.70 -15.53 0.46
CA VAL A 192 -10.45 -16.19 -0.83
C VAL A 192 -10.70 -17.69 -0.73
N THR A 193 -11.21 -18.25 -1.81
CA THR A 193 -11.32 -19.68 -2.00
C THR A 193 -10.26 -20.13 -2.99
N ASP A 194 -9.66 -21.28 -2.75
CA ASP A 194 -8.58 -21.85 -3.58
C ASP A 194 -9.10 -22.77 -4.68
N GLY A 195 -10.36 -22.62 -5.08
CA GLY A 195 -10.99 -23.42 -6.13
C GLY A 195 -11.54 -24.77 -5.68
N ILE A 196 -11.27 -25.22 -4.45
CA ILE A 196 -11.83 -26.43 -3.83
C ILE A 196 -12.94 -26.14 -2.82
N GLY A 197 -13.44 -24.89 -2.80
CA GLY A 197 -14.62 -24.52 -2.01
C GLY A 197 -14.40 -24.33 -0.51
N THR A 198 -13.17 -24.42 -0.05
CA THR A 198 -12.82 -24.09 1.34
C THR A 198 -12.28 -22.66 1.40
N PRO A 199 -12.68 -21.87 2.42
CA PRO A 199 -12.02 -20.59 2.67
C PRO A 199 -10.52 -20.83 2.78
N ASN A 200 -9.74 -20.15 1.96
CA ASN A 200 -8.31 -20.31 1.96
C ASN A 200 -7.75 -19.94 3.31
N THR A 201 -7.29 -20.93 3.95
CA THR A 201 -6.81 -20.78 5.29
C THR A 201 -5.33 -20.46 5.34
N ARG A 202 -4.48 -21.00 4.50
CA ARG A 202 -3.03 -20.87 4.75
C ARG A 202 -2.14 -20.96 3.54
N ASN A 203 -2.62 -21.43 2.40
CA ASN A 203 -1.76 -21.70 1.26
C ASN A 203 -2.02 -20.82 0.06
N GLY A 204 -2.58 -19.65 0.22
CA GLY A 204 -2.95 -18.69 -0.80
C GLY A 204 -1.93 -18.43 -1.92
N GLN A 205 -1.15 -19.40 -2.19
CA GLN A 205 -0.31 -19.55 -3.37
C GLN A 205 -1.15 -19.95 -4.59
N ALA A 206 -2.41 -20.36 -4.38
CA ALA A 206 -3.26 -20.79 -5.48
C ALA A 206 -3.44 -19.63 -6.47
N ILE A 207 -2.92 -19.86 -7.64
CA ILE A 207 -3.01 -18.97 -8.82
C ILE A 207 -4.49 -18.69 -9.14
N ASP A 208 -5.37 -19.60 -8.79
CA ASP A 208 -6.79 -19.61 -9.09
C ASP A 208 -7.66 -19.18 -7.89
N ALA A 209 -7.06 -18.59 -6.85
CA ALA A 209 -7.80 -18.05 -5.73
C ALA A 209 -8.86 -17.07 -6.20
N LYS A 210 -10.12 -17.30 -5.80
CA LYS A 210 -11.25 -16.42 -6.09
C LYS A 210 -11.70 -15.76 -4.80
N LEU A 211 -12.19 -14.53 -4.94
CA LEU A 211 -12.83 -13.85 -3.82
C LEU A 211 -14.10 -14.60 -3.39
N ASP A 212 -14.32 -14.70 -2.09
CA ASP A 212 -15.53 -15.31 -1.55
C ASP A 212 -16.76 -14.52 -2.00
N THR A 213 -17.81 -15.25 -2.37
CA THR A 213 -19.07 -14.70 -2.84
C THR A 213 -19.92 -14.03 -1.76
N VAL A 214 -19.51 -14.13 -0.50
CA VAL A 214 -20.15 -13.45 0.62
C VAL A 214 -20.05 -11.92 0.50
N PHE A 215 -18.98 -11.42 -0.10
CA PHE A 215 -18.81 -9.98 -0.38
C PHE A 215 -19.67 -9.55 -1.57
N LYS A 216 -20.68 -8.71 -1.33
CA LYS A 216 -21.67 -8.32 -2.36
C LYS A 216 -21.27 -7.11 -3.17
N PHE A 217 -20.43 -6.23 -2.61
CA PHE A 217 -20.06 -4.96 -3.23
C PHE A 217 -21.27 -4.17 -3.66
N ASP A 218 -22.18 -3.94 -2.72
CA ASP A 218 -23.41 -3.20 -2.92
C ASP A 218 -23.18 -1.69 -3.10
N GLU A 219 -24.24 -0.91 -3.31
CA GLU A 219 -24.15 0.54 -3.53
C GLU A 219 -23.68 1.35 -2.31
N LYS A 220 -23.64 0.73 -1.12
CA LYS A 220 -23.09 1.30 0.12
C LYS A 220 -21.66 0.86 0.37
N THR A 221 -21.03 0.22 -0.60
CA THR A 221 -19.63 -0.21 -0.46
C THR A 221 -18.70 0.97 -0.17
N ALA A 222 -18.00 0.88 0.95
CA ALA A 222 -17.12 1.92 1.45
C ALA A 222 -15.73 1.91 0.76
N PRO A 223 -15.05 3.05 0.66
CA PRO A 223 -13.63 3.11 0.33
C PRO A 223 -12.79 2.39 1.36
N MET A 224 -11.68 1.77 0.90
CA MET A 224 -10.85 0.93 1.77
C MET A 224 -9.35 1.24 1.64
N CYS A 225 -8.65 1.18 2.78
CA CYS A 225 -7.19 1.12 2.84
C CYS A 225 -6.77 -0.24 3.37
N MET A 226 -6.04 -1.00 2.58
CA MET A 226 -5.71 -2.39 2.86
C MET A 226 -4.22 -2.59 2.99
N PHE A 227 -3.80 -3.28 4.01
CA PHE A 227 -2.42 -3.62 4.30
C PHE A 227 -2.24 -5.13 4.39
N HIS A 228 -1.20 -5.70 3.75
CA HIS A 228 -0.94 -7.13 3.81
C HIS A 228 0.55 -7.45 3.65
N GLY A 229 1.02 -8.47 4.37
CA GLY A 229 2.37 -9.00 4.21
C GLY A 229 2.44 -9.97 3.02
N SER A 230 3.46 -9.88 2.18
CA SER A 230 3.60 -10.79 1.03
C SER A 230 3.91 -12.23 1.41
N ALA A 231 4.51 -12.45 2.59
CA ALA A 231 4.82 -13.76 3.16
C ALA A 231 3.77 -14.25 4.18
N ASP A 232 2.61 -13.60 4.24
CA ASP A 232 1.52 -13.99 5.13
C ASP A 232 0.98 -15.38 4.76
N LEU A 233 0.71 -16.19 5.78
CA LEU A 233 0.05 -17.50 5.64
C LEU A 233 -1.39 -17.37 5.11
N TYR A 234 -2.08 -16.28 5.46
CA TYR A 234 -3.32 -15.88 4.83
C TYR A 234 -2.98 -15.05 3.60
N SER A 235 -3.33 -15.57 2.44
CA SER A 235 -2.86 -15.00 1.17
C SER A 235 -3.11 -13.51 1.02
N PRO A 236 -2.10 -12.70 0.66
CA PRO A 236 -2.29 -11.31 0.28
C PRO A 236 -3.19 -11.15 -0.96
N MET A 237 -3.49 -12.23 -1.68
CA MET A 237 -4.50 -12.23 -2.72
C MET A 237 -5.88 -11.84 -2.19
N ALA A 238 -6.17 -12.05 -0.89
CA ALA A 238 -7.40 -11.57 -0.27
C ALA A 238 -7.55 -10.05 -0.45
N SER A 239 -6.57 -9.28 0.01
CA SER A 239 -6.56 -7.81 -0.15
C SER A 239 -6.48 -7.39 -1.63
N THR A 240 -5.71 -8.12 -2.43
CA THR A 240 -5.55 -7.83 -3.87
C THR A 240 -6.86 -8.00 -4.65
N LEU A 241 -7.61 -9.07 -4.39
CA LEU A 241 -8.89 -9.32 -5.07
C LEU A 241 -9.98 -8.36 -4.59
N VAL A 242 -10.04 -8.02 -3.30
CA VAL A 242 -10.92 -6.96 -2.80
C VAL A 242 -10.60 -5.63 -3.48
N TYR A 243 -9.32 -5.25 -3.56
CA TYR A 243 -8.88 -4.04 -4.27
C TYR A 243 -9.35 -4.04 -5.73
N ARG A 244 -9.17 -5.14 -6.46
CA ARG A 244 -9.62 -5.28 -7.86
C ARG A 244 -11.12 -5.06 -7.99
N GLU A 245 -11.93 -5.65 -7.10
CA GLU A 245 -13.40 -5.47 -7.13
C GLU A 245 -13.82 -4.03 -6.82
N LEU A 246 -13.13 -3.33 -5.90
CA LEU A 246 -13.34 -1.90 -5.64
C LEU A 246 -12.99 -1.07 -6.89
N ARG A 247 -11.87 -1.38 -7.56
CA ARG A 247 -11.47 -0.65 -8.78
C ARG A 247 -12.42 -0.85 -9.94
N LYS A 248 -12.96 -2.06 -10.16
CA LYS A 248 -14.01 -2.33 -11.17
C LYS A 248 -15.22 -1.40 -10.98
N ARG A 249 -15.54 -1.08 -9.74
CA ARG A 249 -16.66 -0.20 -9.36
C ARG A 249 -16.28 1.27 -9.20
N LYS A 250 -15.03 1.62 -9.49
CA LYS A 250 -14.47 2.98 -9.32
C LYS A 250 -14.54 3.50 -7.87
N ILE A 251 -14.60 2.61 -6.91
CA ILE A 251 -14.56 2.95 -5.48
C ILE A 251 -13.09 3.21 -5.11
N PRO A 252 -12.79 4.37 -4.48
CA PRO A 252 -11.41 4.70 -4.07
C PRO A 252 -10.84 3.66 -3.12
N ALA A 253 -9.60 3.23 -3.37
CA ALA A 253 -8.95 2.24 -2.54
C ALA A 253 -7.43 2.41 -2.53
N GLU A 254 -6.82 2.10 -1.38
CA GLU A 254 -5.38 1.92 -1.26
C GLU A 254 -5.05 0.46 -0.95
N LEU A 255 -3.99 -0.05 -1.56
CA LEU A 255 -3.45 -1.37 -1.33
C LEU A 255 -1.96 -1.24 -1.04
N HIS A 256 -1.55 -1.69 0.14
CA HIS A 256 -0.16 -1.71 0.58
C HIS A 256 0.26 -3.14 0.86
N LEU A 257 1.08 -3.70 -0.02
CA LEU A 257 1.65 -5.03 0.11
C LEU A 257 3.13 -4.91 0.45
N PHE A 258 3.54 -5.56 1.54
CA PHE A 258 4.89 -5.44 2.09
C PHE A 258 5.70 -6.71 1.86
N ALA A 259 6.87 -6.57 1.24
CA ALA A 259 7.79 -7.67 1.00
C ALA A 259 8.19 -8.38 2.30
N ASP A 260 8.28 -9.71 2.26
CA ASP A 260 8.80 -10.57 3.33
C ASP A 260 8.06 -10.49 4.69
N ARG A 261 6.90 -9.81 4.75
CA ARG A 261 6.13 -9.71 5.99
C ARG A 261 5.09 -10.81 6.12
N ASN A 262 4.97 -11.33 7.32
CA ASN A 262 4.00 -12.35 7.72
C ASN A 262 2.76 -11.73 8.38
N HIS A 263 1.88 -12.57 8.93
CA HIS A 263 0.59 -12.17 9.50
C HIS A 263 0.66 -11.19 10.68
N GLY A 264 1.73 -11.19 11.45
CA GLY A 264 1.80 -10.50 12.75
C GLY A 264 2.55 -9.15 12.76
N PHE A 265 2.84 -8.53 11.63
CA PHE A 265 3.72 -7.36 11.57
C PHE A 265 3.16 -6.06 12.19
N TRP A 266 1.87 -5.99 12.47
CA TRP A 266 1.12 -4.83 12.98
C TRP A 266 1.35 -4.50 14.46
N GLY A 267 1.81 -5.45 15.24
CA GLY A 267 1.98 -5.35 16.68
C GLY A 267 3.32 -4.74 17.11
N GLN A 268 4.16 -4.37 16.17
CA GLN A 268 5.46 -3.79 16.47
C GLN A 268 5.36 -2.27 16.40
N ASP A 269 5.32 -1.64 17.58
CA ASP A 269 5.53 -0.21 17.74
C ASP A 269 7.03 0.03 17.54
N GLY A 270 7.44 0.28 16.29
CA GLY A 270 8.84 0.45 15.94
C GLY A 270 9.47 1.63 16.66
N LYS A 271 10.01 1.39 17.84
CA LYS A 271 10.78 2.35 18.61
C LYS A 271 12.26 2.09 18.43
N GLY A 272 13.00 3.13 18.06
CA GLY A 272 14.44 3.11 17.93
C GLY A 272 14.97 2.61 16.59
N ASP A 273 16.25 2.23 16.54
CA ASP A 273 16.99 1.83 15.33
C ASP A 273 16.44 0.58 14.61
N LYS A 274 15.42 -0.04 15.15
CA LYS A 274 14.70 -1.17 14.56
C LYS A 274 13.40 -0.76 13.86
N ALA A 275 13.08 0.53 13.80
CA ALA A 275 11.95 1.04 13.01
C ALA A 275 12.14 0.61 11.56
N THR A 276 11.26 -0.25 11.08
CA THR A 276 11.24 -0.69 9.69
C THR A 276 10.13 0.07 8.96
N ALA A 277 10.16 0.06 7.65
CA ALA A 277 9.14 0.62 6.79
C ALA A 277 7.69 0.29 7.16
N TYR A 278 7.49 -0.72 7.96
CA TYR A 278 6.20 -1.28 8.34
C TYR A 278 5.60 -0.62 9.58
N ASP A 279 6.41 0.11 10.32
CA ASP A 279 5.96 0.91 11.46
C ASP A 279 5.17 2.14 10.99
N ASN A 280 5.26 2.45 9.70
CA ASN A 280 4.59 3.58 9.05
C ASN A 280 3.19 3.24 8.49
N TRP A 281 2.60 2.08 8.84
CA TRP A 281 1.24 1.75 8.40
C TRP A 281 0.21 2.81 8.85
N PHE A 282 0.40 3.36 10.05
CA PHE A 282 -0.48 4.40 10.59
C PHE A 282 -0.40 5.69 9.77
N ASP A 283 0.80 6.11 9.37
CA ASP A 283 0.98 7.29 8.52
C ASP A 283 0.25 7.11 7.18
N ARG A 284 0.31 5.91 6.58
CA ARG A 284 -0.42 5.60 5.35
C ARG A 284 -1.93 5.58 5.57
N ALA A 285 -2.41 5.01 6.69
CA ALA A 285 -3.82 5.08 7.05
C ALA A 285 -4.30 6.53 7.25
N HIS A 286 -3.48 7.37 7.89
CA HIS A 286 -3.73 8.79 8.05
C HIS A 286 -3.76 9.51 6.69
N GLU A 287 -2.80 9.25 5.81
CA GLU A 287 -2.74 9.79 4.44
C GLU A 287 -3.98 9.43 3.63
N PHE A 288 -4.45 8.18 3.73
CA PHE A 288 -5.71 7.74 3.11
C PHE A 288 -6.91 8.52 3.63
N LEU A 289 -7.06 8.62 4.95
CA LEU A 289 -8.18 9.36 5.58
C LEU A 289 -8.16 10.84 5.19
N ALA A 290 -6.98 11.46 5.15
CA ALA A 290 -6.78 12.82 4.70
C ALA A 290 -7.15 12.98 3.21
N GLN A 291 -6.65 12.10 2.34
CA GLN A 291 -6.93 12.12 0.90
C GLN A 291 -8.42 11.91 0.60
N MET A 292 -9.12 11.13 1.44
CA MET A 292 -10.57 10.94 1.35
C MET A 292 -11.38 12.13 1.87
N GLY A 293 -10.77 13.05 2.62
CA GLY A 293 -11.41 14.24 3.18
C GLY A 293 -12.06 14.02 4.55
N PHE A 294 -11.86 12.87 5.19
CA PHE A 294 -12.42 12.59 6.51
C PHE A 294 -11.78 13.45 7.62
N LEU A 295 -10.51 13.83 7.45
CA LEU A 295 -9.78 14.68 8.39
C LEU A 295 -9.92 16.18 8.11
N GLY A 296 -10.84 16.56 7.24
CA GLY A 296 -11.04 17.93 6.81
C GLY A 296 -10.42 18.24 5.44
N PRO A 297 -10.43 19.50 5.00
CA PRO A 297 -9.89 19.88 3.69
C PRO A 297 -8.37 19.71 3.67
N LEU A 298 -7.85 19.17 2.55
CA LEU A 298 -6.42 19.08 2.33
C LEU A 298 -5.80 20.47 2.20
N PRO A 299 -4.55 20.66 2.67
CA PRO A 299 -3.75 21.82 2.32
C PRO A 299 -3.62 21.98 0.82
N PRO A 300 -3.36 23.20 0.30
CA PRO A 300 -3.09 23.41 -1.12
C PRO A 300 -1.98 22.51 -1.65
N GLU A 301 -2.11 22.06 -2.89
CA GLU A 301 -1.07 21.25 -3.54
C GLU A 301 0.22 22.08 -3.75
N GLU A 302 1.34 21.47 -3.42
CA GLU A 302 2.67 22.00 -3.67
C GLU A 302 3.26 21.41 -4.94
N ASP A 303 4.06 22.21 -5.66
CA ASP A 303 4.91 21.74 -6.74
C ASP A 303 6.11 20.98 -6.14
N LEU A 304 6.10 19.65 -6.28
CA LEU A 304 7.14 18.81 -5.69
C LEU A 304 8.54 19.04 -6.27
N MET A 305 8.64 19.50 -7.53
CA MET A 305 9.93 19.91 -8.09
C MET A 305 10.56 21.07 -7.32
N LYS A 306 9.75 22.09 -6.98
CA LYS A 306 10.19 23.25 -6.21
C LYS A 306 10.51 22.89 -4.77
N ARG A 307 9.67 22.06 -4.16
CA ARG A 307 9.88 21.54 -2.80
C ARG A 307 11.22 20.83 -2.71
N PHE A 308 11.41 19.76 -3.50
CA PHE A 308 12.63 18.97 -3.42
C PHE A 308 13.89 19.71 -3.89
N ALA A 309 13.74 20.75 -4.72
CA ALA A 309 14.86 21.65 -5.04
C ALA A 309 15.29 22.52 -3.85
N LYS A 310 14.34 22.80 -2.93
CA LYS A 310 14.60 23.55 -1.69
C LYS A 310 15.11 22.64 -0.57
N ASP A 311 14.53 21.45 -0.44
CA ASP A 311 14.78 20.53 0.69
C ASP A 311 16.07 19.71 0.50
N PHE A 312 16.45 19.42 -0.76
CA PHE A 312 17.59 18.55 -1.08
C PHE A 312 18.56 19.21 -2.05
N HIS A 313 19.84 19.18 -1.69
CA HIS A 313 20.90 19.69 -2.55
C HIS A 313 21.23 18.71 -3.68
N ASP A 314 21.54 19.27 -4.83
CA ASP A 314 22.05 18.50 -5.97
C ASP A 314 23.60 18.53 -5.87
N PRO A 315 24.27 17.40 -5.67
CA PRO A 315 25.72 17.38 -5.62
C PRO A 315 26.27 17.69 -7.01
N ALA A 316 26.74 18.85 -7.18
CA ALA A 316 26.93 19.58 -8.42
C ALA A 316 28.02 19.06 -9.37
N LYS A 317 28.37 17.80 -9.42
CA LYS A 317 29.34 17.33 -10.45
C LYS A 317 28.87 16.04 -11.08
N TYR A 318 28.28 16.16 -12.24
CA TYR A 318 28.00 15.04 -13.12
C TYR A 318 29.02 14.94 -14.24
N VAL A 319 29.33 13.71 -14.67
CA VAL A 319 30.08 13.45 -15.90
C VAL A 319 29.08 12.90 -16.90
N LYS A 320 28.87 13.61 -17.99
CA LYS A 320 28.05 13.18 -19.12
C LYS A 320 28.82 12.21 -20.00
N GLU A 321 28.19 11.08 -20.33
CA GLU A 321 28.78 10.04 -21.14
C GLU A 321 27.77 9.47 -22.15
N GLU A 322 28.15 9.44 -23.45
CA GLU A 322 27.33 8.78 -24.47
C GLU A 322 27.31 7.26 -24.27
N LEU A 323 26.16 6.64 -24.48
CA LEU A 323 25.99 5.19 -24.27
C LEU A 323 26.72 4.35 -25.34
N TRP A 324 26.84 4.89 -26.54
CA TRP A 324 27.29 4.12 -27.69
C TRP A 324 28.54 4.76 -28.32
N PRO A 325 29.46 3.95 -28.85
CA PRO A 325 30.53 4.51 -29.68
C PRO A 325 29.97 5.22 -30.90
N LYS A 326 30.61 6.29 -31.29
CA LYS A 326 30.20 7.10 -32.46
C LYS A 326 29.95 6.23 -33.68
N GLY A 327 28.77 6.36 -34.28
CA GLY A 327 28.37 5.64 -35.50
C GLY A 327 28.01 4.16 -35.28
N LYS A 328 27.93 3.68 -34.02
CA LYS A 328 27.60 2.29 -33.72
C LYS A 328 26.32 2.13 -32.86
N ILE A 329 25.39 3.07 -32.95
CA ILE A 329 24.10 2.99 -32.23
C ILE A 329 23.21 1.98 -32.99
N PRO A 330 22.79 0.86 -32.36
CA PRO A 330 21.94 -0.12 -33.04
C PRO A 330 20.57 0.46 -33.36
N ASP A 331 19.99 0.12 -34.51
CA ASP A 331 18.67 0.57 -34.97
C ASP A 331 18.42 2.09 -34.87
N PHE A 332 19.48 2.90 -34.98
CA PHE A 332 19.39 4.35 -34.88
C PHE A 332 18.57 4.96 -36.02
N GLN A 333 17.67 5.85 -35.66
CA GLN A 333 16.85 6.59 -36.62
C GLN A 333 17.16 8.08 -36.50
N GLU A 334 17.25 8.79 -37.62
CA GLU A 334 17.73 10.17 -37.76
C GLU A 334 17.03 11.18 -36.81
N LYS A 335 15.73 10.95 -36.51
CA LYS A 335 14.96 11.83 -35.63
C LYS A 335 15.21 11.60 -34.14
N GLN A 336 15.95 10.55 -33.78
CA GLN A 336 16.21 10.20 -32.40
C GLN A 336 17.37 11.03 -31.82
N ASN A 337 17.28 11.36 -30.52
CA ASN A 337 18.40 11.95 -29.79
C ASN A 337 19.53 10.90 -29.59
N ILE A 338 20.75 11.41 -29.43
CA ILE A 338 21.87 10.56 -28.97
C ILE A 338 21.65 10.24 -27.48
N PRO A 339 21.61 8.95 -27.11
CA PRO A 339 21.39 8.55 -25.73
C PRO A 339 22.67 8.70 -24.89
N TYR A 340 22.50 9.10 -23.63
CA TYR A 340 23.60 9.32 -22.70
C TYR A 340 23.21 9.02 -21.26
N LEU A 341 24.21 8.92 -20.39
CA LEU A 341 24.06 8.88 -18.95
C LEU A 341 24.81 10.04 -18.27
N GLU A 342 24.39 10.36 -17.03
CA GLU A 342 25.03 11.35 -16.18
C GLU A 342 25.18 10.81 -14.77
N TRP A 343 26.38 10.94 -14.19
CA TRP A 343 26.70 10.47 -12.85
C TRP A 343 26.54 11.57 -11.81
N TYR A 344 25.82 11.27 -10.74
CA TYR A 344 25.64 12.14 -9.58
C TYR A 344 26.12 11.38 -8.34
N ILE A 345 27.35 11.66 -7.92
CA ILE A 345 27.99 10.98 -6.78
C ILE A 345 28.12 11.99 -5.65
N PRO A 346 27.36 11.83 -4.55
CA PRO A 346 27.42 12.75 -3.42
C PRO A 346 28.76 12.60 -2.67
N SER A 347 29.24 13.70 -2.09
CA SER A 347 30.48 13.71 -1.30
C SER A 347 30.35 12.94 0.01
N ASN A 348 29.11 12.77 0.50
CA ASN A 348 28.76 12.05 1.74
C ASN A 348 28.23 10.64 1.43
N LEU A 349 28.90 9.86 0.58
CA LEU A 349 28.48 8.48 0.32
C LEU A 349 28.31 7.68 1.61
N THR A 350 27.11 7.18 1.85
CA THR A 350 26.76 6.28 2.96
C THR A 350 26.59 4.85 2.52
N THR A 351 26.47 4.62 1.21
CA THR A 351 26.31 3.31 0.61
C THR A 351 27.09 3.21 -0.71
N LYS A 352 27.53 2.02 -1.06
CA LYS A 352 28.15 1.74 -2.38
C LYS A 352 27.13 1.39 -3.47
N ALA A 353 25.85 1.47 -3.18
CA ALA A 353 24.77 1.18 -4.13
C ALA A 353 24.58 2.30 -5.16
N ILE A 354 24.05 1.94 -6.32
CA ILE A 354 23.82 2.84 -7.45
C ILE A 354 22.37 2.74 -7.87
N GLN A 355 21.68 3.88 -8.02
CA GLN A 355 20.34 3.94 -8.60
C GLN A 355 20.38 4.60 -9.98
N ILE A 356 20.04 3.86 -11.01
CA ILE A 356 19.82 4.41 -12.36
C ILE A 356 18.38 4.92 -12.44
N ILE A 357 18.16 6.16 -12.86
CA ILE A 357 16.83 6.79 -12.94
C ILE A 357 16.60 7.36 -14.34
N TYR A 358 15.39 7.17 -14.85
CA TYR A 358 14.96 7.72 -16.14
C TYR A 358 13.46 8.05 -16.15
N SER A 359 13.07 9.04 -16.97
CA SER A 359 11.67 9.50 -17.04
C SER A 359 10.80 8.62 -17.94
N GLY A 360 9.51 8.87 -17.89
CA GLY A 360 8.51 8.35 -18.81
C GLY A 360 8.46 9.09 -20.15
N GLY A 361 7.25 9.58 -20.50
CA GLY A 361 7.00 10.32 -21.74
C GLY A 361 6.52 9.49 -22.92
N GLY A 362 5.92 8.30 -22.67
CA GLY A 362 5.31 7.46 -23.72
C GLY A 362 6.27 6.96 -24.79
N TYR A 363 7.57 6.94 -24.51
CA TYR A 363 8.66 6.75 -25.48
C TYR A 363 8.72 7.82 -26.58
N GLY A 364 7.87 8.87 -26.51
CA GLY A 364 7.89 10.00 -27.44
C GLY A 364 8.84 11.11 -27.02
N GLY A 365 9.08 11.26 -25.73
CA GLY A 365 9.98 12.20 -25.10
C GLY A 365 10.59 11.66 -23.83
N ASN A 366 11.66 12.29 -23.35
CA ASN A 366 12.37 11.87 -22.14
C ASN A 366 13.11 13.08 -21.56
N THR A 367 12.95 13.34 -20.26
CA THR A 367 13.46 14.55 -19.59
C THR A 367 14.26 14.17 -18.35
N PRO A 368 15.60 14.06 -18.46
CA PRO A 368 16.47 13.62 -17.35
C PRO A 368 16.43 14.49 -16.09
N ASP A 369 16.05 15.77 -16.22
CA ASP A 369 15.91 16.72 -15.11
C ASP A 369 14.44 17.09 -14.83
N GLY A 370 13.50 16.29 -15.32
CA GLY A 370 12.07 16.51 -15.12
C GLY A 370 11.59 16.07 -13.73
N PHE A 371 10.30 16.34 -13.46
CA PHE A 371 9.63 16.03 -12.18
C PHE A 371 9.61 14.53 -11.83
N GLU A 372 9.85 13.66 -12.78
CA GLU A 372 9.93 12.21 -12.57
C GLU A 372 11.34 11.75 -12.14
N VAL A 373 12.36 12.55 -12.37
CA VAL A 373 13.77 12.17 -12.15
C VAL A 373 14.43 13.01 -11.05
N ALA A 374 14.40 14.35 -11.18
CA ALA A 374 15.15 15.23 -10.31
C ALA A 374 14.79 15.12 -8.82
N PRO A 375 13.50 15.00 -8.39
CA PRO A 375 13.16 14.81 -6.99
C PRO A 375 13.78 13.55 -6.39
N ALA A 376 13.69 12.43 -7.11
CA ALA A 376 14.25 11.15 -6.66
C ALA A 376 15.78 11.17 -6.62
N ARG A 377 16.42 11.76 -7.64
CA ARG A 377 17.87 11.95 -7.68
C ARG A 377 18.36 12.71 -6.45
N ARG A 378 17.80 13.89 -6.19
CA ARG A 378 18.16 14.73 -5.04
C ARG A 378 17.94 14.02 -3.72
N PHE A 379 16.77 13.41 -3.54
CA PHE A 379 16.45 12.66 -2.33
C PHE A 379 17.46 11.54 -2.05
N LEU A 380 17.79 10.72 -3.06
CA LEU A 380 18.72 9.61 -2.89
C LEU A 380 20.16 10.09 -2.68
N ASN A 381 20.59 11.15 -3.36
CA ASN A 381 21.89 11.76 -3.12
C ASN A 381 22.00 12.33 -1.71
N GLU A 382 20.96 12.98 -1.18
CA GLU A 382 20.92 13.46 0.20
C GLU A 382 21.04 12.31 1.21
N LYS A 383 20.51 11.14 0.86
CA LYS A 383 20.69 9.89 1.62
C LYS A 383 22.07 9.24 1.44
N GLY A 384 22.96 9.85 0.68
CA GLY A 384 24.33 9.36 0.42
C GLY A 384 24.42 8.21 -0.58
N MET A 385 23.44 8.05 -1.47
CA MET A 385 23.44 7.04 -2.54
C MET A 385 23.88 7.69 -3.87
N ALA A 386 24.74 7.00 -4.62
CA ALA A 386 25.08 7.42 -5.98
C ALA A 386 23.90 7.23 -6.93
N VAL A 387 23.66 8.21 -7.79
CA VAL A 387 22.61 8.17 -8.81
C VAL A 387 23.21 8.36 -10.20
N VAL A 388 22.66 7.61 -11.15
CA VAL A 388 22.90 7.80 -12.58
C VAL A 388 21.59 8.17 -13.25
N THR A 389 21.52 9.29 -13.97
CA THR A 389 20.37 9.55 -14.82
C THR A 389 20.65 9.07 -16.24
N MET A 390 19.63 8.54 -16.90
CA MET A 390 19.74 8.06 -18.28
C MET A 390 18.75 8.80 -19.19
N LYS A 391 19.26 9.33 -20.29
CA LYS A 391 18.46 9.76 -21.42
C LYS A 391 18.51 8.68 -22.49
N TYR A 392 17.44 7.89 -22.60
CA TYR A 392 17.29 6.91 -23.67
C TYR A 392 16.81 7.57 -24.97
N ARG A 393 16.89 6.85 -26.08
CA ARG A 393 16.46 7.38 -27.40
C ARG A 393 14.98 7.65 -27.46
N THR A 394 14.66 8.87 -27.90
CA THR A 394 13.33 9.35 -28.24
C THR A 394 13.40 10.19 -29.52
N PRO A 395 12.33 10.28 -30.32
CA PRO A 395 11.06 9.58 -30.20
C PRO A 395 11.20 8.06 -30.38
N ARG A 396 10.15 7.31 -30.00
CA ARG A 396 10.07 5.87 -30.22
C ARG A 396 10.38 5.51 -31.68
N PRO A 397 10.95 4.32 -31.97
CA PRO A 397 11.27 3.92 -33.32
C PRO A 397 9.99 3.76 -34.17
N ALA A 398 10.13 3.94 -35.47
CA ALA A 398 9.09 3.61 -36.43
C ALA A 398 8.97 2.09 -36.61
N ALA A 399 7.79 1.66 -37.09
CA ALA A 399 7.57 0.27 -37.48
C ALA A 399 8.66 -0.23 -38.47
N PRO A 400 9.05 -1.50 -38.44
CA PRO A 400 8.42 -2.60 -37.70
C PRO A 400 8.89 -2.78 -36.23
N LEU A 401 9.76 -1.92 -35.74
CA LEU A 401 10.29 -2.04 -34.38
C LEU A 401 9.20 -1.71 -33.34
N ALA A 402 9.18 -2.47 -32.24
CA ALA A 402 8.31 -2.19 -31.12
C ALA A 402 8.69 -0.84 -30.48
N LYS A 403 7.71 -0.14 -29.91
CA LYS A 403 7.89 1.22 -29.34
C LYS A 403 9.01 1.33 -28.29
N HIS A 404 9.30 0.23 -27.59
CA HIS A 404 10.30 0.17 -26.53
C HIS A 404 11.69 -0.27 -27.01
N THR A 405 11.82 -0.78 -28.25
CA THR A 405 13.04 -1.48 -28.73
C THR A 405 14.31 -0.67 -28.52
N THR A 406 14.36 0.57 -29.02
CA THR A 406 15.59 1.40 -28.91
C THR A 406 15.85 1.83 -27.47
N ALA A 407 14.83 2.13 -26.69
CA ALA A 407 14.98 2.45 -25.27
C ALA A 407 15.46 1.23 -24.46
N TRP A 408 15.03 0.02 -24.84
CA TRP A 408 15.46 -1.22 -24.20
C TRP A 408 16.96 -1.51 -24.48
N GLN A 409 17.42 -1.30 -25.69
CA GLN A 409 18.85 -1.38 -26.05
C GLN A 409 19.67 -0.40 -25.20
N ASP A 410 19.21 0.84 -25.09
CA ASP A 410 19.89 1.88 -24.32
C ASP A 410 19.96 1.56 -22.83
N LEU A 411 18.90 0.99 -22.25
CA LEU A 411 18.90 0.58 -20.83
C LEU A 411 19.89 -0.55 -20.59
N GLN A 412 19.89 -1.59 -21.41
CA GLN A 412 20.85 -2.69 -21.26
C GLN A 412 22.29 -2.17 -21.36
N ARG A 413 22.56 -1.28 -22.32
CA ARG A 413 23.88 -0.67 -22.48
C ARG A 413 24.25 0.22 -21.29
N CYS A 414 23.32 1.03 -20.80
CA CYS A 414 23.53 1.88 -19.62
C CYS A 414 23.93 1.06 -18.39
N ILE A 415 23.18 -0.01 -18.08
CA ILE A 415 23.49 -0.90 -16.95
C ILE A 415 24.90 -1.49 -17.08
N ARG A 416 25.29 -1.95 -18.27
CA ARG A 416 26.62 -2.49 -18.53
C ARG A 416 27.73 -1.48 -18.30
N ILE A 417 27.56 -0.24 -18.79
CA ILE A 417 28.52 0.86 -18.57
C ILE A 417 28.62 1.17 -17.09
N VAL A 418 27.49 1.34 -16.40
CA VAL A 418 27.46 1.63 -14.97
C VAL A 418 28.16 0.54 -14.17
N ARG A 419 27.88 -0.72 -14.46
CA ARG A 419 28.54 -1.85 -13.81
C ARG A 419 30.04 -1.91 -14.07
N SER A 420 30.47 -1.70 -15.31
CA SER A 420 31.89 -1.74 -15.67
C SER A 420 32.72 -0.64 -15.00
N LYS A 421 32.10 0.50 -14.70
CA LYS A 421 32.76 1.68 -14.12
C LYS A 421 32.53 1.87 -12.60
N ALA A 422 31.68 1.05 -11.99
CA ALA A 422 31.32 1.22 -10.58
C ALA A 422 32.54 1.16 -9.65
N ALA A 423 33.40 0.15 -9.81
CA ALA A 423 34.55 -0.06 -8.92
C ALA A 423 35.55 1.12 -8.98
N GLU A 424 35.84 1.68 -10.16
CA GLU A 424 36.72 2.85 -10.32
C GLU A 424 36.19 4.11 -9.61
N LYS A 425 34.85 4.15 -9.37
CA LYS A 425 34.17 5.24 -8.66
C LYS A 425 33.95 4.95 -7.18
N GLY A 426 34.53 3.87 -6.65
CA GLY A 426 34.36 3.44 -5.25
C GLY A 426 32.99 2.82 -4.94
N LEU A 427 32.22 2.42 -5.96
CA LEU A 427 30.89 1.85 -5.87
C LEU A 427 30.91 0.33 -6.13
N ASP A 428 29.83 -0.36 -5.75
CA ASP A 428 29.72 -1.81 -5.90
C ASP A 428 29.00 -2.17 -7.23
N PRO A 429 29.67 -2.85 -8.18
CA PRO A 429 29.08 -3.29 -9.44
C PRO A 429 27.93 -4.29 -9.29
N ASN A 430 27.78 -4.91 -8.11
CA ASN A 430 26.71 -5.86 -7.80
C ASN A 430 25.56 -5.24 -7.00
N ARG A 431 25.52 -3.90 -6.88
CA ARG A 431 24.47 -3.19 -6.13
C ARG A 431 23.88 -2.07 -6.98
N ILE A 432 23.25 -2.45 -8.07
CA ILE A 432 22.64 -1.55 -9.05
C ILE A 432 21.14 -1.76 -9.07
N GLY A 433 20.38 -0.68 -8.88
CA GLY A 433 18.95 -0.64 -9.08
C GLY A 433 18.55 0.25 -10.24
N ILE A 434 17.35 0.05 -10.77
CA ILE A 434 16.76 0.88 -11.83
C ILE A 434 15.42 1.45 -11.38
N MET A 435 15.10 2.66 -11.83
CA MET A 435 13.87 3.36 -11.51
C MET A 435 13.34 4.11 -12.72
N GLY A 436 12.05 3.97 -12.98
CA GLY A 436 11.38 4.73 -14.02
C GLY A 436 9.89 4.93 -13.76
N SER A 437 9.36 5.97 -14.41
CA SER A 437 7.95 6.35 -14.31
C SER A 437 7.24 6.14 -15.65
N SER A 438 5.95 5.79 -15.67
CA SER A 438 5.14 5.69 -16.90
C SER A 438 5.75 4.71 -17.93
N ALA A 439 6.08 5.16 -19.12
CA ALA A 439 6.84 4.38 -20.11
C ALA A 439 8.22 3.97 -19.58
N GLY A 440 8.88 4.81 -18.78
CA GLY A 440 10.09 4.45 -18.03
C GLY A 440 9.81 3.36 -16.99
N GLY A 441 8.63 3.36 -16.37
CA GLY A 441 8.16 2.26 -15.51
C GLY A 441 8.06 0.94 -16.27
N HIS A 442 7.48 0.94 -17.48
CA HIS A 442 7.50 -0.23 -18.38
C HIS A 442 8.93 -0.70 -18.68
N LEU A 443 9.82 0.24 -19.02
CA LEU A 443 11.22 -0.06 -19.27
C LEU A 443 11.91 -0.66 -18.03
N THR A 444 11.54 -0.19 -16.84
CA THR A 444 12.01 -0.78 -15.57
C THR A 444 11.52 -2.22 -15.41
N LEU A 445 10.26 -2.50 -15.72
CA LEU A 445 9.75 -3.86 -15.70
C LEU A 445 10.54 -4.79 -16.64
N MET A 446 10.84 -4.34 -17.86
CA MET A 446 11.71 -5.10 -18.78
C MET A 446 13.09 -5.34 -18.18
N GLY A 447 13.73 -4.31 -17.61
CA GLY A 447 15.06 -4.43 -17.00
C GLY A 447 15.13 -5.38 -15.83
N VAL A 448 14.04 -5.47 -15.03
CA VAL A 448 13.93 -6.37 -13.89
C VAL A 448 13.57 -7.79 -14.28
N THR A 449 12.68 -7.98 -15.26
CA THR A 449 12.09 -9.30 -15.56
C THR A 449 12.69 -10.01 -16.76
N SER A 450 13.45 -9.30 -17.61
CA SER A 450 13.88 -9.79 -18.93
C SER A 450 15.34 -9.48 -19.23
N SER A 451 16.20 -9.45 -18.21
CA SER A 451 17.60 -9.05 -18.36
C SER A 451 18.40 -10.01 -19.28
N ARG A 452 17.98 -11.26 -19.39
CA ARG A 452 18.58 -12.26 -20.28
C ARG A 452 18.11 -12.14 -21.73
N SER A 453 17.04 -11.39 -21.99
CA SER A 453 16.55 -11.14 -23.35
C SER A 453 17.45 -10.13 -24.04
N ARG A 454 18.21 -10.60 -25.01
CA ARG A 454 19.16 -9.77 -25.73
C ARG A 454 18.44 -8.85 -26.71
N SER A 455 18.70 -7.54 -26.63
CA SER A 455 18.05 -6.54 -27.49
C SER A 455 18.91 -6.06 -28.66
N TYR A 456 20.21 -6.32 -28.64
CA TYR A 456 21.16 -5.96 -29.70
C TYR A 456 22.39 -6.88 -29.70
N TRP A 457 23.17 -6.85 -30.78
CA TRP A 457 24.41 -7.63 -30.92
C TRP A 457 25.60 -6.91 -30.29
N ASP A 458 26.62 -7.67 -29.84
CA ASP A 458 27.84 -7.11 -29.25
C ASP A 458 28.52 -6.10 -30.18
N ILE A 459 28.82 -4.93 -29.68
CA ILE A 459 29.50 -3.85 -30.37
C ILE A 459 30.94 -3.69 -29.88
N ASP A 460 31.16 -3.89 -28.59
CA ASP A 460 32.46 -3.81 -27.93
C ASP A 460 32.51 -4.67 -26.64
N ALA A 461 33.62 -4.57 -25.88
CA ALA A 461 33.84 -5.34 -24.67
C ALA A 461 32.81 -5.08 -23.55
N ILE A 462 32.16 -3.91 -23.52
CA ILE A 462 31.12 -3.60 -22.51
C ILE A 462 29.90 -4.51 -22.68
N ASP A 463 29.63 -4.99 -23.88
CA ASP A 463 28.45 -5.84 -24.12
C ASP A 463 28.59 -7.27 -23.58
N LYS A 464 29.78 -7.64 -23.11
CA LYS A 464 30.03 -8.87 -22.35
C LYS A 464 29.68 -8.75 -20.87
N VAL A 465 29.52 -7.51 -20.36
CA VAL A 465 29.16 -7.27 -18.97
C VAL A 465 27.67 -7.61 -18.74
N PRO A 466 27.30 -8.30 -17.66
CA PRO A 466 25.88 -8.57 -17.37
C PRO A 466 25.04 -7.30 -17.20
N CYS A 467 23.76 -7.36 -17.62
CA CYS A 467 22.81 -6.23 -17.48
C CYS A 467 21.64 -6.51 -16.54
N ASN A 468 21.71 -7.58 -15.73
CA ASN A 468 20.75 -7.79 -14.64
C ASN A 468 20.94 -6.74 -13.54
N VAL A 469 19.91 -6.51 -12.75
CA VAL A 469 19.92 -5.55 -11.63
C VAL A 469 19.47 -6.22 -10.34
N GLN A 470 19.66 -5.54 -9.19
CA GLN A 470 19.37 -6.11 -7.89
C GLN A 470 18.01 -5.68 -7.34
N TRP A 471 17.48 -4.56 -7.82
CA TRP A 471 16.12 -4.08 -7.49
C TRP A 471 15.58 -3.15 -8.56
N GLY A 472 14.25 -3.03 -8.56
CA GLY A 472 13.53 -2.09 -9.40
C GLY A 472 12.60 -1.17 -8.62
N VAL A 473 12.35 0.02 -9.17
CA VAL A 473 11.36 0.98 -8.69
C VAL A 473 10.44 1.36 -9.83
N GLY A 474 9.21 0.85 -9.80
CA GLY A 474 8.21 1.10 -10.84
C GLY A 474 7.19 2.14 -10.38
N ILE A 475 7.23 3.34 -10.96
CA ILE A 475 6.29 4.40 -10.63
C ILE A 475 5.24 4.49 -11.73
N TYR A 476 3.99 4.22 -11.38
CA TYR A 476 2.85 4.14 -12.32
C TYR A 476 3.24 3.58 -13.71
N PRO A 477 3.82 2.33 -13.77
CA PRO A 477 4.22 1.75 -15.05
C PRO A 477 3.03 1.70 -15.99
N ALA A 478 3.23 2.19 -17.21
CA ALA A 478 2.27 2.08 -18.30
C ALA A 478 2.63 0.88 -19.20
N TYR A 479 1.78 0.51 -20.12
CA TYR A 479 2.02 -0.50 -21.18
C TYR A 479 2.33 -1.92 -20.70
N ALA A 480 2.14 -2.23 -19.40
CA ALA A 480 2.45 -3.58 -18.89
C ALA A 480 1.35 -4.61 -19.17
N LEU A 481 0.18 -4.16 -19.62
CA LEU A 481 -0.99 -5.02 -19.87
C LEU A 481 -1.52 -4.87 -21.29
N THR A 482 -2.11 -5.95 -21.78
CA THR A 482 -2.93 -5.98 -23.00
C THR A 482 -4.41 -6.14 -22.63
N ASP A 483 -5.29 -5.54 -23.39
CA ASP A 483 -6.75 -5.75 -23.29
C ASP A 483 -7.25 -6.89 -24.20
N GLY A 484 -6.33 -7.75 -24.64
CA GLY A 484 -6.64 -8.87 -25.51
C GLY A 484 -6.63 -8.55 -27.01
N ASP A 485 -6.26 -7.31 -27.38
CA ASP A 485 -6.22 -6.82 -28.77
C ASP A 485 -4.86 -6.23 -29.19
N ASP A 486 -3.78 -6.58 -28.53
CA ASP A 486 -2.43 -6.02 -28.73
C ASP A 486 -2.28 -4.52 -28.45
N MET A 487 -3.34 -3.85 -28.05
CA MET A 487 -3.29 -2.46 -27.63
C MET A 487 -2.86 -2.36 -26.18
N HIS A 488 -1.85 -1.61 -25.92
CA HIS A 488 -1.47 -1.30 -24.57
C HIS A 488 -2.51 -0.39 -23.94
N ASN A 489 -3.10 -0.91 -23.00
CA ASN A 489 -4.26 -0.55 -22.29
C ASN A 489 -4.18 0.85 -21.65
N LYS A 490 -5.15 1.69 -21.98
CA LYS A 490 -5.44 2.93 -21.24
C LYS A 490 -6.49 2.75 -20.15
N THR A 491 -7.32 1.74 -20.24
CA THR A 491 -8.60 1.78 -19.54
C THR A 491 -8.79 0.64 -18.60
N GLY A 492 -8.04 -0.36 -18.75
CA GLY A 492 -8.61 -1.46 -18.23
C GLY A 492 -7.82 -2.23 -17.28
N GLY A 493 -7.03 -2.87 -17.42
CA GLY A 493 -6.40 -3.73 -16.45
C GLY A 493 -7.29 -4.20 -15.30
N ASN A 494 -8.44 -3.56 -15.10
CA ASN A 494 -9.47 -3.99 -14.17
C ASN A 494 -10.28 -5.18 -14.72
N ASP A 495 -10.18 -5.43 -16.01
CA ASP A 495 -10.73 -6.63 -16.63
C ASP A 495 -9.85 -7.84 -16.29
N ASP A 496 -10.49 -8.93 -15.87
CA ASP A 496 -9.81 -10.20 -15.60
C ASP A 496 -9.16 -10.81 -16.85
N SER A 497 -9.58 -10.39 -18.05
CA SER A 497 -8.98 -10.80 -19.33
C SER A 497 -7.62 -10.17 -19.62
N ALA A 498 -7.30 -9.01 -19.03
CA ALA A 498 -6.04 -8.33 -19.28
C ALA A 498 -4.83 -9.21 -18.85
N ARG A 499 -3.83 -9.31 -19.72
CA ARG A 499 -2.62 -10.13 -19.53
C ARG A 499 -1.40 -9.23 -19.49
N LEU A 500 -0.35 -9.68 -18.85
CA LEU A 500 0.96 -9.04 -18.97
C LEU A 500 1.46 -9.16 -20.42
N VAL A 501 2.12 -8.12 -20.89
CA VAL A 501 2.71 -8.09 -22.23
C VAL A 501 3.83 -9.13 -22.37
N PRO A 502 4.02 -9.71 -23.57
CA PRO A 502 4.93 -10.84 -23.75
C PRO A 502 6.41 -10.49 -23.61
N GLU A 503 6.79 -9.22 -23.70
CA GLU A 503 8.16 -8.76 -23.49
C GLU A 503 8.68 -8.98 -22.06
N PHE A 504 7.81 -9.22 -21.08
CA PHE A 504 8.20 -9.59 -19.72
C PHE A 504 8.41 -11.10 -19.62
N THR A 505 9.65 -11.55 -19.73
CA THR A 505 9.97 -12.98 -19.78
C THR A 505 10.07 -13.64 -18.40
N PHE A 506 10.15 -12.82 -17.34
CA PHE A 506 10.31 -13.30 -15.96
C PHE A 506 11.42 -14.33 -15.82
N ASP A 507 12.60 -13.97 -16.29
CA ASP A 507 13.78 -14.83 -16.27
C ASP A 507 14.30 -15.08 -14.83
N PRO A 508 15.25 -16.03 -14.62
CA PRO A 508 15.80 -16.34 -13.31
C PRO A 508 16.52 -15.19 -12.61
N ASP A 509 16.86 -14.11 -13.30
CA ASP A 509 17.48 -12.92 -12.72
C ASP A 509 16.43 -11.88 -12.29
N THR A 510 15.13 -12.20 -12.39
CA THR A 510 14.04 -11.32 -11.92
C THR A 510 14.25 -10.98 -10.45
N CYS A 511 14.35 -9.69 -10.14
CA CYS A 511 14.70 -9.20 -8.81
C CYS A 511 13.54 -8.44 -8.13
N PRO A 512 13.60 -8.24 -6.80
CA PRO A 512 12.58 -7.51 -6.04
C PRO A 512 12.32 -6.09 -6.56
N MET A 513 11.06 -5.63 -6.43
CA MET A 513 10.63 -4.29 -6.82
C MET A 513 9.80 -3.61 -5.74
N VAL A 514 9.77 -2.29 -5.79
CA VAL A 514 8.69 -1.49 -5.20
C VAL A 514 7.87 -0.81 -6.29
N PHE A 515 6.55 -0.92 -6.19
CA PHE A 515 5.60 -0.28 -7.08
C PHE A 515 4.86 0.84 -6.35
N ILE A 516 4.71 2.00 -6.99
CA ILE A 516 3.85 3.08 -6.49
C ILE A 516 2.95 3.54 -7.64
N HIS A 517 1.62 3.49 -7.45
CA HIS A 517 0.66 3.75 -8.51
C HIS A 517 -0.55 4.53 -7.98
N GLY A 518 -1.08 5.47 -8.75
CA GLY A 518 -2.34 6.12 -8.44
C GLY A 518 -3.52 5.19 -8.77
N ASP A 519 -4.51 5.07 -7.87
CA ASP A 519 -5.66 4.20 -8.11
C ASP A 519 -6.61 4.75 -9.20
N ALA A 520 -6.63 6.07 -9.37
CA ALA A 520 -7.43 6.75 -10.40
C ALA A 520 -6.65 7.01 -11.70
N ASP A 521 -5.48 6.39 -11.86
CA ASP A 521 -4.65 6.54 -13.04
C ASP A 521 -5.34 5.95 -14.28
N GLY A 522 -5.34 6.70 -15.40
CA GLY A 522 -5.84 6.22 -16.69
C GLY A 522 -5.03 5.06 -17.26
N TRP A 523 -3.75 4.91 -16.85
CA TRP A 523 -2.91 3.74 -17.09
C TRP A 523 -3.03 2.77 -15.91
N ALA A 524 -4.16 2.20 -15.73
CA ALA A 524 -4.65 1.45 -14.58
C ALA A 524 -3.58 0.89 -13.61
N ALA A 525 -3.81 1.06 -12.31
CA ALA A 525 -2.94 0.50 -11.26
C ALA A 525 -2.74 -1.02 -11.40
N MET A 526 -3.61 -1.70 -12.15
CA MET A 526 -3.50 -3.12 -12.47
C MET A 526 -2.22 -3.48 -13.24
N ASN A 527 -1.56 -2.51 -13.93
CA ASN A 527 -0.22 -2.73 -14.48
C ASN A 527 0.78 -3.15 -13.38
N SER A 528 0.76 -2.46 -12.24
CA SER A 528 1.58 -2.80 -11.07
C SER A 528 1.08 -4.05 -10.34
N VAL A 529 -0.23 -4.15 -10.12
CA VAL A 529 -0.85 -5.27 -9.36
C VAL A 529 -0.58 -6.61 -10.04
N LYS A 530 -0.86 -6.75 -11.34
CA LYS A 530 -0.64 -8.02 -12.07
C LYS A 530 0.84 -8.37 -12.21
N THR A 531 1.71 -7.37 -12.34
CA THR A 531 3.17 -7.63 -12.33
C THR A 531 3.60 -8.13 -10.94
N TRP A 532 3.14 -7.49 -9.86
CA TRP A 532 3.40 -7.95 -8.50
C TRP A 532 2.88 -9.38 -8.27
N GLU A 533 1.66 -9.71 -8.73
CA GLU A 533 1.10 -11.06 -8.65
C GLU A 533 2.00 -12.08 -9.34
N GLN A 534 2.51 -11.77 -10.55
CA GLN A 534 3.39 -12.66 -11.29
C GLN A 534 4.75 -12.84 -10.60
N MET A 535 5.35 -11.77 -10.09
CA MET A 535 6.60 -11.84 -9.32
C MET A 535 6.44 -12.71 -8.06
N ARG A 536 5.31 -12.54 -7.34
CA ARG A 536 5.00 -13.35 -6.18
C ARG A 536 4.88 -14.85 -6.53
N ARG A 537 4.29 -15.20 -7.67
CA ARG A 537 4.23 -16.59 -8.17
C ARG A 537 5.61 -17.21 -8.37
N MET A 538 6.60 -16.41 -8.68
CA MET A 538 8.00 -16.82 -8.82
C MET A 538 8.77 -16.82 -7.50
N GLY A 539 8.13 -16.48 -6.39
CA GLY A 539 8.80 -16.36 -5.10
C GLY A 539 9.61 -15.06 -4.93
N VAL A 540 9.45 -14.08 -5.84
CA VAL A 540 10.10 -12.78 -5.76
C VAL A 540 9.23 -11.85 -4.94
N THR A 541 9.68 -11.51 -3.73
CA THR A 541 8.94 -10.65 -2.81
C THR A 541 9.17 -9.18 -3.10
N SER A 542 8.09 -8.44 -3.30
CA SER A 542 8.09 -7.04 -3.73
C SER A 542 7.07 -6.23 -2.95
N ASP A 543 7.30 -4.92 -2.81
CA ASP A 543 6.31 -3.98 -2.25
C ASP A 543 5.37 -3.45 -3.34
N LEU A 544 4.12 -3.20 -2.96
CA LEU A 544 3.15 -2.51 -3.80
C LEU A 544 2.37 -1.49 -2.97
N HIS A 545 2.33 -0.25 -3.46
CA HIS A 545 1.58 0.84 -2.83
C HIS A 545 0.70 1.53 -3.87
N THR A 546 -0.62 1.46 -3.70
CA THR A 546 -1.53 2.28 -4.49
C THR A 546 -1.98 3.49 -3.69
N LEU A 547 -2.23 4.61 -4.36
CA LEU A 547 -2.57 5.90 -3.75
C LEU A 547 -3.97 6.31 -4.22
N CYS A 548 -4.93 6.40 -3.28
CA CYS A 548 -6.32 6.69 -3.62
C CYS A 548 -6.51 8.08 -4.24
N LYS A 549 -7.46 8.18 -5.18
CA LYS A 549 -7.79 9.42 -5.91
C LYS A 549 -6.60 10.08 -6.62
N ARG A 550 -5.50 9.36 -6.86
CA ARG A 550 -4.33 9.91 -7.57
C ARG A 550 -4.28 9.42 -9.00
N ASN A 551 -4.04 10.38 -9.91
CA ASN A 551 -3.93 10.15 -11.34
C ASN A 551 -2.49 9.89 -11.77
N HIS A 552 -2.28 9.68 -13.06
CA HIS A 552 -0.95 9.65 -13.69
C HIS A 552 -0.16 10.91 -13.34
N CYS A 553 1.16 10.78 -13.20
CA CYS A 553 2.05 11.91 -12.88
C CYS A 553 1.78 12.58 -11.51
N PHE A 554 1.29 11.84 -10.51
CA PHE A 554 1.07 12.34 -9.15
C PHE A 554 2.32 12.97 -8.51
N GLN A 555 3.50 12.64 -9.01
CA GLN A 555 4.79 13.19 -8.59
C GLN A 555 4.96 14.69 -8.89
N ARG A 556 4.09 15.27 -9.72
CA ARG A 556 4.21 16.67 -10.12
C ARG A 556 3.71 17.62 -9.04
N LYS A 557 2.56 17.32 -8.46
CA LYS A 557 1.95 18.11 -7.39
C LYS A 557 1.27 17.21 -6.38
N ALA A 558 1.35 17.58 -5.12
CA ALA A 558 0.65 16.89 -4.04
C ALA A 558 0.40 17.81 -2.85
N SER A 559 -0.65 17.52 -2.10
CA SER A 559 -0.92 18.17 -0.82
C SER A 559 -0.10 17.52 0.30
N PRO A 560 0.45 18.34 1.23
CA PRO A 560 1.03 17.81 2.46
C PRO A 560 0.07 16.85 3.18
N GLY A 561 0.59 15.80 3.77
CA GLY A 561 -0.22 14.79 4.49
C GLY A 561 -0.89 13.76 3.58
N THR A 562 -0.48 13.63 2.32
CA THR A 562 -0.97 12.61 1.38
C THR A 562 0.14 11.68 0.91
N GLY A 563 -0.22 10.47 0.48
CA GLY A 563 0.73 9.47 0.03
C GLY A 563 1.56 9.89 -1.19
N SER A 564 1.03 10.76 -2.04
CA SER A 564 1.77 11.34 -3.16
C SER A 564 2.78 12.41 -2.73
N TYR A 565 2.65 12.95 -1.53
CA TYR A 565 3.63 13.87 -0.95
C TYR A 565 4.83 13.14 -0.32
N THR A 566 4.60 11.93 0.17
CA THR A 566 5.59 11.09 0.90
C THR A 566 6.16 9.94 0.05
N TRP A 567 5.84 9.86 -1.22
CA TRP A 567 6.15 8.71 -2.10
C TRP A 567 7.63 8.28 -2.11
N LEU A 568 8.57 9.22 -1.99
CA LEU A 568 10.01 8.92 -1.92
C LEU A 568 10.39 8.15 -0.65
N GLY A 569 9.71 8.41 0.45
CA GLY A 569 9.90 7.67 1.71
C GLY A 569 9.65 6.18 1.53
N ARG A 570 8.59 5.78 0.78
CA ARG A 570 8.26 4.37 0.51
C ARG A 570 9.38 3.63 -0.23
N ILE A 571 10.03 4.31 -1.18
CA ILE A 571 11.17 3.73 -1.91
C ILE A 571 12.33 3.46 -0.95
N TRP A 572 12.64 4.45 -0.11
CA TRP A 572 13.73 4.33 0.86
C TRP A 572 13.46 3.24 1.91
N GLU A 573 12.22 3.14 2.37
CA GLU A 573 11.76 2.10 3.28
C GLU A 573 11.96 0.69 2.69
N PHE A 574 11.54 0.48 1.44
CA PHE A 574 11.77 -0.77 0.71
C PHE A 574 13.27 -1.08 0.59
N MET A 575 14.09 -0.10 0.21
CA MET A 575 15.54 -0.27 0.09
C MET A 575 16.19 -0.63 1.43
N ASN A 576 15.77 0.03 2.52
CA ASN A 576 16.24 -0.28 3.88
C ASN A 576 15.87 -1.71 4.28
N HIS A 577 14.62 -2.09 4.06
CA HIS A 577 14.12 -3.41 4.41
C HIS A 577 14.89 -4.52 3.68
N LYS A 578 15.08 -4.36 2.39
CA LYS A 578 15.80 -5.32 1.54
C LYS A 578 17.33 -5.21 1.67
N GLY A 579 17.84 -4.23 2.40
CA GLY A 579 19.28 -4.01 2.58
C GLY A 579 20.00 -3.45 1.35
N PHE A 580 19.28 -2.90 0.39
CA PHE A 580 19.88 -2.37 -0.86
C PHE A 580 20.69 -1.09 -0.67
N ASN A 581 20.48 -0.37 0.42
CA ASN A 581 21.14 0.89 0.75
C ASN A 581 22.15 0.81 1.92
N ARG A 582 22.56 -0.40 2.30
CA ARG A 582 23.56 -0.62 3.37
C ARG A 582 24.98 -0.67 2.84
#